data_110f07650031f0ba1e5601d98d503037
#
_entry.id   110f07650031f0ba1e5601d98d503037
#
_cell.length_a   1.000
_cell.length_b   1.000
_cell.length_c   1.000
_cell.angle_alpha   90.00
_cell.angle_beta   90.00
_cell.angle_gamma   90.00
#
_symmetry.space_group_name_H-M   'P 1'
#
loop_
_entity.id
_entity.type
_entity.pdbx_description
1 polymer ?
#
loop_
_entity_poly.entity_id
_entity_poly.type
_entity_poly.pdbx_seq_one_letter_code
_entity_poly.pdbx_strand_id
1 'polypeptide(L)'
;MAKYRIGLGVSGGIAAYKAVEVMRLLQKSGCEVSVAMTKHATEFVQPLTFRGLTDGHVLVDDYDPANPDPIAHINFSQNIDLLLIVPATANTIGKFANGVADDFLSSTYLATTALVLVAPAMNTTMWEQPATQRNVAQLKADGVHFVEPVAGELACKTVGAGKLEDVENIVSQAMKLLGMQNAQRTMQNEGKDIHHSSFDIHHSQDLKGERILITVGGTREAIDPVRFISNHSSGKMGFAVAEAASARGAKVTVVAGATTVDPPDGVKVIPAMSASEMYDAVVKELPNSTVFVGAAAVADYAPANAVEGKIKKDGRDFMILELKKTQDILSEVSKKRTNGMLVVGFAAETSDVVGYARSKMEKKGLDMVVANDITKKGAGFNTDTNIATILTRTGGEIELPLMSKREMADRILDEIVKLRKA
;
A
#
# COMPACT_ATOMS: atom_id res chain seq x y z
N MET A 1 13.45 -13.91 -16.59
CA MET A 1 13.11 -12.62 -15.93
C MET A 1 14.39 -11.82 -15.85
N ALA A 2 14.41 -10.56 -16.30
CA ALA A 2 15.58 -9.71 -16.17
C ALA A 2 15.84 -9.48 -14.67
N LYS A 3 17.07 -9.75 -14.24
CA LYS A 3 17.50 -9.58 -12.86
C LYS A 3 17.89 -8.11 -12.71
N TYR A 4 17.14 -7.34 -11.88
CA TYR A 4 17.50 -5.95 -11.61
C TYR A 4 18.80 -5.85 -10.82
N ARG A 5 19.62 -4.86 -11.15
CA ARG A 5 20.88 -4.55 -10.47
C ARG A 5 20.68 -3.31 -9.61
N ILE A 6 20.84 -3.46 -8.31
CA ILE A 6 20.60 -2.38 -7.34
C ILE A 6 21.91 -1.99 -6.67
N GLY A 7 22.25 -0.72 -6.74
CA GLY A 7 23.28 -0.10 -5.92
C GLY A 7 22.67 0.31 -4.59
N LEU A 8 22.99 -0.40 -3.50
CA LEU A 8 22.56 -0.07 -2.16
C LEU A 8 23.58 0.85 -1.49
N GLY A 9 23.20 2.12 -1.32
CA GLY A 9 23.98 3.11 -0.59
C GLY A 9 23.60 3.14 0.89
N VAL A 10 24.58 2.97 1.79
CA VAL A 10 24.35 2.98 3.23
C VAL A 10 25.05 4.17 3.86
N SER A 11 24.30 5.10 4.48
CA SER A 11 24.89 6.22 5.20
C SER A 11 24.88 6.02 6.72
N GLY A 12 25.74 6.78 7.43
CA GLY A 12 26.05 6.56 8.84
C GLY A 12 24.97 7.06 9.80
N GLY A 13 24.19 6.15 10.33
CA GLY A 13 23.20 6.39 11.36
C GLY A 13 22.77 5.09 12.02
N ILE A 14 22.08 5.17 13.16
CA ILE A 14 21.68 3.98 13.92
C ILE A 14 20.83 3.00 13.10
N ALA A 15 20.05 3.50 12.14
CA ALA A 15 19.21 2.68 11.25
C ALA A 15 20.03 1.93 10.16
N ALA A 16 21.36 2.07 10.10
CA ALA A 16 22.20 1.41 9.10
C ALA A 16 22.09 -0.13 9.14
N TYR A 17 21.80 -0.73 10.31
CA TYR A 17 21.61 -2.17 10.43
C TYR A 17 20.42 -2.68 9.59
N LYS A 18 19.38 -1.84 9.39
CA LYS A 18 18.21 -2.19 8.56
C LYS A 18 18.56 -2.33 7.08
N ALA A 19 19.63 -1.70 6.60
CA ALA A 19 20.10 -1.87 5.23
C ALA A 19 20.44 -3.33 4.91
N VAL A 20 20.86 -4.11 5.90
CA VAL A 20 21.12 -5.54 5.76
C VAL A 20 19.82 -6.31 5.47
N GLU A 21 18.74 -5.96 6.16
CA GLU A 21 17.42 -6.56 5.94
C GLU A 21 16.86 -6.18 4.58
N VAL A 22 16.96 -4.89 4.20
CA VAL A 22 16.59 -4.39 2.86
C VAL A 22 17.33 -5.17 1.77
N MET A 23 18.65 -5.31 1.88
CA MET A 23 19.45 -6.08 0.94
C MET A 23 18.95 -7.52 0.79
N ARG A 24 18.70 -8.20 1.92
CA ARG A 24 18.19 -9.58 1.92
C ARG A 24 16.82 -9.72 1.25
N LEU A 25 15.93 -8.75 1.46
CA LEU A 25 14.61 -8.75 0.82
C LEU A 25 14.72 -8.49 -0.69
N LEU A 26 15.59 -7.58 -1.12
CA LEU A 26 15.87 -7.35 -2.55
C LEU A 26 16.43 -8.60 -3.23
N GLN A 27 17.38 -9.29 -2.60
CA GLN A 27 17.93 -10.56 -3.10
C GLN A 27 16.85 -11.64 -3.22
N LYS A 28 15.95 -11.77 -2.20
CA LYS A 28 14.81 -12.69 -2.25
C LYS A 28 13.82 -12.34 -3.37
N SER A 29 13.73 -11.08 -3.73
CA SER A 29 12.92 -10.59 -4.87
C SER A 29 13.64 -10.79 -6.23
N GLY A 30 14.78 -11.48 -6.27
CA GLY A 30 15.53 -11.80 -7.47
C GLY A 30 16.45 -10.68 -7.97
N CYS A 31 16.71 -9.64 -7.18
CA CYS A 31 17.64 -8.58 -7.53
C CYS A 31 19.10 -8.96 -7.23
N GLU A 32 20.00 -8.42 -8.03
CA GLU A 32 21.42 -8.39 -7.75
C GLU A 32 21.73 -7.09 -6.99
N VAL A 33 22.41 -7.19 -5.85
CA VAL A 33 22.66 -6.03 -4.98
C VAL A 33 24.14 -5.85 -4.78
N SER A 34 24.64 -4.69 -5.21
CA SER A 34 25.98 -4.18 -4.91
C SER A 34 25.90 -3.12 -3.81
N VAL A 35 26.88 -3.05 -2.92
CA VAL A 35 26.80 -2.19 -1.74
C VAL A 35 27.90 -1.14 -1.74
N ALA A 36 27.49 0.12 -1.51
CA ALA A 36 28.39 1.24 -1.23
C ALA A 36 28.06 1.83 0.14
N MET A 37 29.06 2.16 0.93
CA MET A 37 28.89 2.69 2.28
C MET A 37 29.65 4.01 2.44
N THR A 38 29.06 4.96 3.19
CA THR A 38 29.86 6.08 3.67
C THR A 38 30.82 5.61 4.77
N LYS A 39 31.94 6.29 4.96
CA LYS A 39 32.87 5.99 6.05
C LYS A 39 32.19 6.00 7.42
N HIS A 40 31.25 6.91 7.67
CA HIS A 40 30.48 6.94 8.91
C HIS A 40 29.54 5.71 9.06
N ALA A 41 29.07 5.11 7.97
CA ALA A 41 28.23 3.92 8.05
C ALA A 41 29.02 2.72 8.61
N THR A 42 30.31 2.66 8.38
CA THR A 42 31.17 1.55 8.86
C THR A 42 31.33 1.53 10.39
N GLU A 43 31.04 2.65 11.07
CA GLU A 43 31.00 2.71 12.53
C GLU A 43 29.78 2.02 13.14
N PHE A 44 28.68 1.88 12.35
CA PHE A 44 27.43 1.25 12.78
C PHE A 44 27.31 -0.20 12.30
N VAL A 45 27.72 -0.48 11.06
CA VAL A 45 27.70 -1.82 10.46
C VAL A 45 28.99 -2.01 9.67
N GLN A 46 29.74 -3.06 10.00
CA GLN A 46 30.99 -3.32 9.31
C GLN A 46 30.76 -3.79 7.86
N PRO A 47 31.62 -3.37 6.90
CA PRO A 47 31.57 -3.83 5.51
C PRO A 47 31.56 -5.37 5.38
N LEU A 48 32.19 -6.06 6.31
CA LEU A 48 32.22 -7.52 6.36
C LEU A 48 30.83 -8.13 6.47
N THR A 49 29.87 -7.47 7.15
CA THR A 49 28.49 -7.94 7.25
C THR A 49 27.82 -8.03 5.87
N PHE A 50 28.00 -7.02 5.04
CA PHE A 50 27.48 -7.02 3.68
C PHE A 50 28.25 -7.96 2.76
N ARG A 51 29.59 -8.00 2.86
CA ARG A 51 30.42 -8.93 2.08
C ARG A 51 30.06 -10.40 2.31
N GLY A 52 29.68 -10.78 3.52
CA GLY A 52 29.24 -12.13 3.83
C GLY A 52 27.88 -12.50 3.22
N LEU A 53 27.17 -11.54 2.64
CA LEU A 53 25.83 -11.69 2.07
C LEU A 53 25.77 -11.36 0.57
N THR A 54 26.87 -10.86 0.01
CA THR A 54 27.03 -10.59 -1.43
C THR A 54 28.26 -11.32 -1.93
N ASP A 55 28.31 -11.67 -3.20
CA ASP A 55 29.51 -12.21 -3.85
C ASP A 55 30.48 -11.08 -4.28
N GLY A 56 30.13 -9.82 -3.95
CA GLY A 56 30.82 -8.62 -4.41
C GLY A 56 31.62 -7.87 -3.33
N HIS A 57 32.49 -6.98 -3.79
CA HIS A 57 33.22 -6.06 -2.92
C HIS A 57 32.27 -4.97 -2.41
N VAL A 58 32.41 -4.59 -1.12
CA VAL A 58 31.67 -3.45 -0.54
C VAL A 58 32.54 -2.22 -0.67
N LEU A 59 32.05 -1.21 -1.35
CA LEU A 59 32.79 0.00 -1.70
C LEU A 59 32.58 1.08 -0.62
N VAL A 60 33.69 1.60 -0.09
CA VAL A 60 33.66 2.61 0.98
C VAL A 60 34.47 3.85 0.60
N ASP A 61 35.58 3.64 -0.10
CA ASP A 61 36.53 4.68 -0.46
C ASP A 61 36.88 4.58 -1.94
N ASP A 62 36.93 5.74 -2.63
CA ASP A 62 37.33 5.83 -4.03
C ASP A 62 38.79 5.39 -4.26
N TYR A 63 39.60 5.49 -3.22
CA TYR A 63 41.04 5.27 -3.27
C TYR A 63 41.49 4.05 -2.43
N ASP A 64 40.59 3.10 -2.17
CA ASP A 64 40.92 1.85 -1.47
C ASP A 64 41.96 1.05 -2.29
N PRO A 65 43.21 0.85 -1.78
CA PRO A 65 44.22 0.10 -2.50
C PRO A 65 43.89 -1.37 -2.73
N ALA A 66 42.88 -1.90 -2.00
CA ALA A 66 42.39 -3.26 -2.18
C ALA A 66 41.33 -3.35 -3.32
N ASN A 67 40.88 -2.23 -3.82
CA ASN A 67 39.98 -2.19 -4.96
C ASN A 67 40.80 -2.08 -6.27
N PRO A 68 40.75 -3.09 -7.15
CA PRO A 68 41.51 -3.05 -8.41
C PRO A 68 40.92 -2.09 -9.46
N ASP A 69 39.70 -1.56 -9.23
CA ASP A 69 39.01 -0.68 -10.16
C ASP A 69 39.33 0.81 -9.87
N PRO A 70 40.09 1.51 -10.70
CA PRO A 70 40.51 2.88 -10.46
C PRO A 70 39.39 3.92 -10.65
N ILE A 71 38.26 3.51 -11.24
CA ILE A 71 37.06 4.35 -11.48
C ILE A 71 35.82 3.69 -10.92
N ALA A 72 35.94 3.05 -9.77
CA ALA A 72 34.91 2.22 -9.17
C ALA A 72 33.54 2.93 -9.02
N HIS A 73 33.51 4.22 -8.65
CA HIS A 73 32.26 4.99 -8.53
C HIS A 73 31.56 5.16 -9.88
N ILE A 74 32.30 5.30 -10.99
CA ILE A 74 31.71 5.35 -12.33
C ILE A 74 31.15 3.99 -12.71
N ASN A 75 31.94 2.93 -12.60
CA ASN A 75 31.51 1.59 -12.97
C ASN A 75 30.33 1.11 -12.09
N PHE A 76 30.35 1.42 -10.80
CA PHE A 76 29.22 1.12 -9.90
C PHE A 76 27.95 1.87 -10.34
N SER A 77 28.05 3.20 -10.58
CA SER A 77 26.91 4.05 -10.93
C SER A 77 26.28 3.71 -12.28
N GLN A 78 27.07 3.22 -13.24
CA GLN A 78 26.61 2.90 -14.60
C GLN A 78 26.10 1.47 -14.74
N ASN A 79 26.43 0.58 -13.79
CA ASN A 79 26.04 -0.82 -13.82
C ASN A 79 24.84 -1.17 -12.94
N ILE A 80 24.07 -0.17 -12.50
CA ILE A 80 22.87 -0.34 -11.69
C ILE A 80 21.62 0.17 -12.42
N ASP A 81 20.47 -0.39 -12.07
CA ASP A 81 19.16 0.06 -12.56
C ASP A 81 18.48 0.99 -11.54
N LEU A 82 18.89 0.92 -10.26
CA LEU A 82 18.42 1.77 -9.17
C LEU A 82 19.55 2.00 -8.16
N LEU A 83 19.75 3.27 -7.78
CA LEU A 83 20.53 3.65 -6.62
C LEU A 83 19.58 3.85 -5.43
N LEU A 84 19.61 2.94 -4.45
CA LEU A 84 18.77 2.97 -3.26
C LEU A 84 19.59 3.37 -2.04
N ILE A 85 19.28 4.51 -1.42
CA ILE A 85 19.99 5.02 -0.24
C ILE A 85 19.20 4.69 1.02
N VAL A 86 19.70 3.76 1.83
CA VAL A 86 19.06 3.29 3.08
C VAL A 86 20.09 3.01 4.18
N PRO A 87 20.01 3.69 5.32
CA PRO A 87 19.29 4.94 5.54
C PRO A 87 19.96 6.12 4.86
N ALA A 88 19.23 7.19 4.61
CA ALA A 88 19.79 8.46 4.19
C ALA A 88 19.79 9.46 5.35
N THR A 89 20.96 9.90 5.76
CA THR A 89 21.12 10.93 6.80
C THR A 89 20.93 12.33 6.22
N ALA A 90 20.67 13.32 7.08
CA ALA A 90 20.61 14.72 6.69
C ALA A 90 21.90 15.18 5.97
N ASN A 91 23.06 14.65 6.39
CA ASN A 91 24.35 14.92 5.75
C ASN A 91 24.39 14.44 4.29
N THR A 92 23.98 13.20 4.05
CA THR A 92 23.95 12.60 2.72
C THR A 92 22.96 13.34 1.81
N ILE A 93 21.75 13.65 2.31
CA ILE A 93 20.75 14.45 1.60
C ILE A 93 21.29 15.85 1.28
N GLY A 94 21.99 16.48 2.23
CA GLY A 94 22.61 17.78 2.02
C GLY A 94 23.72 17.77 0.96
N LYS A 95 24.57 16.75 0.95
CA LYS A 95 25.62 16.57 -0.07
C LYS A 95 24.99 16.39 -1.46
N PHE A 96 24.02 15.51 -1.59
CA PHE A 96 23.35 15.26 -2.86
C PHE A 96 22.68 16.51 -3.42
N ALA A 97 21.92 17.23 -2.59
CA ALA A 97 21.21 18.45 -3.00
C ALA A 97 22.12 19.61 -3.42
N ASN A 98 23.37 19.60 -2.96
CA ASN A 98 24.34 20.66 -3.27
C ASN A 98 25.50 20.19 -4.17
N GLY A 99 25.41 18.98 -4.74
CA GLY A 99 26.41 18.46 -5.67
C GLY A 99 27.79 18.25 -5.04
N VAL A 100 27.86 17.93 -3.75
CA VAL A 100 29.12 17.64 -3.05
C VAL A 100 29.51 16.19 -3.28
N ALA A 101 30.69 15.95 -3.85
CA ALA A 101 31.23 14.63 -4.16
C ALA A 101 32.57 14.42 -3.44
N ASP A 102 32.52 14.26 -2.12
CA ASP A 102 33.69 14.12 -1.24
C ASP A 102 33.83 12.72 -0.64
N ASP A 103 32.96 11.78 -1.03
CA ASP A 103 33.02 10.37 -0.68
C ASP A 103 32.50 9.50 -1.83
N PHE A 104 32.75 8.19 -1.75
CA PHE A 104 32.34 7.21 -2.77
C PHE A 104 30.85 7.29 -3.10
N LEU A 105 29.98 7.41 -2.09
CA LEU A 105 28.53 7.40 -2.28
C LEU A 105 28.06 8.69 -2.95
N SER A 106 28.59 9.85 -2.59
CA SER A 106 28.25 11.13 -3.21
C SER A 106 28.80 11.25 -4.65
N SER A 107 30.00 10.71 -4.92
CA SER A 107 30.56 10.57 -6.27
C SER A 107 29.69 9.67 -7.15
N THR A 108 29.24 8.53 -6.61
CA THR A 108 28.31 7.59 -7.27
C THR A 108 26.98 8.28 -7.60
N TYR A 109 26.42 9.07 -6.68
CA TYR A 109 25.17 9.78 -6.92
C TYR A 109 25.27 10.75 -8.10
N LEU A 110 26.34 11.53 -8.18
CA LEU A 110 26.54 12.46 -9.29
C LEU A 110 26.82 11.78 -10.63
N ALA A 111 27.40 10.57 -10.62
CA ALA A 111 27.74 9.84 -11.83
C ALA A 111 26.62 8.91 -12.32
N THR A 112 25.56 8.69 -11.55
CA THR A 112 24.51 7.73 -11.93
C THR A 112 23.49 8.32 -12.90
N THR A 113 23.09 7.49 -13.86
CA THR A 113 21.93 7.74 -14.73
C THR A 113 20.74 6.84 -14.37
N ALA A 114 20.91 5.98 -13.34
CA ALA A 114 19.85 5.14 -12.83
C ALA A 114 18.82 5.95 -12.04
N LEU A 115 17.66 5.35 -11.79
CA LEU A 115 16.71 5.91 -10.84
C LEU A 115 17.36 6.02 -9.46
N VAL A 116 16.99 7.04 -8.70
CA VAL A 116 17.46 7.24 -7.32
C VAL A 116 16.28 7.22 -6.39
N LEU A 117 16.34 6.35 -5.36
CA LEU A 117 15.36 6.26 -4.27
C LEU A 117 16.06 6.47 -2.93
N VAL A 118 15.55 7.39 -2.15
CA VAL A 118 16.15 7.79 -0.87
C VAL A 118 15.18 7.51 0.26
N ALA A 119 15.63 6.77 1.29
CA ALA A 119 14.89 6.49 2.52
C ALA A 119 15.53 7.24 3.70
N PRO A 120 15.02 8.41 4.11
CA PRO A 120 15.57 9.22 5.19
C PRO A 120 15.43 8.54 6.55
N ALA A 121 16.45 8.76 7.42
CA ALA A 121 16.37 8.43 8.83
C ALA A 121 17.19 9.40 9.66
N MET A 122 16.54 10.14 10.56
CA MET A 122 17.18 11.12 11.42
C MET A 122 16.27 11.49 12.61
N ASN A 123 16.79 12.29 13.54
CA ASN A 123 15.98 12.87 14.62
C ASN A 123 14.89 13.78 14.06
N THR A 124 13.74 13.86 14.73
CA THR A 124 12.59 14.69 14.31
C THR A 124 12.97 16.14 14.06
N THR A 125 13.70 16.77 14.98
CA THR A 125 14.13 18.16 14.82
C THR A 125 15.03 18.34 13.59
N MET A 126 15.90 17.38 13.29
CA MET A 126 16.75 17.40 12.09
C MET A 126 15.90 17.26 10.82
N TRP A 127 14.87 16.40 10.85
CA TRP A 127 13.97 16.22 9.72
C TRP A 127 13.17 17.50 9.43
N GLU A 128 12.63 18.13 10.48
CA GLU A 128 11.81 19.34 10.39
C GLU A 128 12.61 20.61 10.12
N GLN A 129 13.95 20.57 10.20
CA GLN A 129 14.76 21.75 9.92
C GLN A 129 14.52 22.28 8.50
N PRO A 130 14.32 23.60 8.34
CA PRO A 130 14.12 24.22 7.02
C PRO A 130 15.21 23.87 6.02
N ALA A 131 16.45 23.70 6.47
CA ALA A 131 17.58 23.29 5.62
C ALA A 131 17.38 21.87 5.07
N THR A 132 16.98 20.92 5.90
CA THR A 132 16.69 19.54 5.48
C THR A 132 15.53 19.51 4.51
N GLN A 133 14.43 20.21 4.80
CA GLN A 133 13.25 20.25 3.94
C GLN A 133 13.54 20.92 2.59
N ARG A 134 14.37 21.99 2.55
CA ARG A 134 14.81 22.57 1.27
C ARG A 134 15.62 21.57 0.43
N ASN A 135 16.56 20.85 1.05
CA ASN A 135 17.36 19.85 0.37
C ASN A 135 16.51 18.70 -0.19
N VAL A 136 15.52 18.22 0.58
CA VAL A 136 14.56 17.21 0.11
C VAL A 136 13.74 17.72 -1.05
N ALA A 137 13.22 18.97 -0.96
CA ALA A 137 12.44 19.58 -2.03
C ALA A 137 13.27 19.76 -3.31
N GLN A 138 14.55 20.18 -3.18
CA GLN A 138 15.47 20.30 -4.32
C GLN A 138 15.70 18.94 -4.98
N LEU A 139 16.01 17.89 -4.21
CA LEU A 139 16.24 16.56 -4.77
C LEU A 139 14.98 15.99 -5.44
N LYS A 140 13.79 16.23 -4.86
CA LYS A 140 12.53 15.87 -5.52
C LYS A 140 12.33 16.57 -6.86
N ALA A 141 12.68 17.88 -6.94
CA ALA A 141 12.63 18.64 -8.18
C ALA A 141 13.65 18.12 -9.21
N ASP A 142 14.80 17.61 -8.77
CA ASP A 142 15.83 16.99 -9.60
C ASP A 142 15.49 15.53 -10.02
N GLY A 143 14.29 15.04 -9.65
CA GLY A 143 13.81 13.71 -10.05
C GLY A 143 14.19 12.56 -9.09
N VAL A 144 14.72 12.86 -7.91
CA VAL A 144 14.99 11.86 -6.88
C VAL A 144 13.70 11.45 -6.17
N HIS A 145 13.46 10.16 -6.07
CA HIS A 145 12.32 9.59 -5.35
C HIS A 145 12.61 9.43 -3.86
N PHE A 146 11.58 9.57 -3.04
CA PHE A 146 11.69 9.45 -1.59
C PHE A 146 10.70 8.44 -1.03
N VAL A 147 11.18 7.62 -0.10
CA VAL A 147 10.35 6.88 0.84
C VAL A 147 10.26 7.75 2.09
N GLU A 148 9.10 8.38 2.34
CA GLU A 148 8.96 9.31 3.46
C GLU A 148 9.21 8.61 4.80
N PRO A 149 9.92 9.25 5.74
CA PRO A 149 10.12 8.69 7.06
C PRO A 149 8.80 8.69 7.84
N VAL A 150 8.61 7.67 8.67
CA VAL A 150 7.40 7.53 9.49
C VAL A 150 7.53 8.21 10.85
N ALA A 151 6.37 8.49 11.47
CA ALA A 151 6.33 8.91 12.85
C ALA A 151 6.43 7.70 13.79
N GLY A 152 7.15 7.87 14.89
CA GLY A 152 7.28 6.83 15.91
C GLY A 152 8.34 7.16 16.95
N GLU A 153 8.57 6.22 17.86
CA GLU A 153 9.66 6.36 18.84
C GLU A 153 11.01 6.22 18.14
N LEU A 154 11.86 7.18 18.34
CA LEU A 154 13.24 7.25 17.82
C LEU A 154 14.22 6.69 18.82
N ALA A 155 15.42 6.38 18.39
CA ALA A 155 16.51 5.88 19.26
C ALA A 155 16.86 6.84 20.42
N CYS A 156 16.60 8.14 20.26
CA CYS A 156 16.73 9.16 21.31
C CYS A 156 15.51 9.26 22.25
N LYS A 157 14.58 8.28 22.18
CA LYS A 157 13.33 8.23 22.98
C LYS A 157 12.34 9.39 22.74
N THR A 158 12.56 10.22 21.74
CA THR A 158 11.57 11.19 21.28
C THR A 158 10.58 10.54 20.33
N VAL A 159 9.34 10.99 20.31
CA VAL A 159 8.31 10.53 19.38
C VAL A 159 8.06 11.62 18.35
N GLY A 160 8.12 11.27 17.07
CA GLY A 160 7.90 12.21 15.98
C GLY A 160 8.31 11.63 14.61
N ALA A 161 8.20 12.45 13.57
CA ALA A 161 8.64 12.09 12.22
C ALA A 161 10.17 11.97 12.15
N GLY A 162 10.70 11.12 11.25
CA GLY A 162 12.13 10.96 11.04
C GLY A 162 12.64 9.52 11.23
N LYS A 163 11.78 8.62 11.69
CA LYS A 163 12.09 7.18 11.77
C LYS A 163 12.12 6.58 10.37
N LEU A 164 13.14 5.74 10.10
CA LEU A 164 13.19 4.99 8.85
C LEU A 164 11.90 4.19 8.66
N GLU A 165 11.34 4.27 7.46
CA GLU A 165 10.20 3.46 7.03
C GLU A 165 10.49 1.95 7.20
N ASP A 166 9.44 1.13 7.21
CA ASP A 166 9.57 -0.30 7.32
C ASP A 166 10.25 -0.89 6.08
N VAL A 167 11.13 -1.87 6.29
CA VAL A 167 12.01 -2.41 5.26
C VAL A 167 11.23 -3.03 4.09
N GLU A 168 10.09 -3.63 4.36
CA GLU A 168 9.18 -4.19 3.37
C GLU A 168 8.60 -3.10 2.45
N ASN A 169 8.22 -1.96 3.01
CA ASN A 169 7.70 -0.82 2.25
C ASN A 169 8.79 -0.19 1.38
N ILE A 170 10.01 -0.05 1.90
CA ILE A 170 11.17 0.45 1.13
C ILE A 170 11.40 -0.45 -0.08
N VAL A 171 11.44 -1.77 0.11
CA VAL A 171 11.66 -2.73 -0.97
C VAL A 171 10.49 -2.72 -1.97
N SER A 172 9.26 -2.65 -1.49
CA SER A 172 8.08 -2.55 -2.35
C SER A 172 8.13 -1.32 -3.26
N GLN A 173 8.49 -0.14 -2.71
CA GLN A 173 8.62 1.08 -3.51
C GLN A 173 9.79 1.00 -4.51
N ALA A 174 10.92 0.40 -4.14
CA ALA A 174 12.04 0.16 -5.04
C ALA A 174 11.64 -0.72 -6.24
N MET A 175 10.95 -1.83 -5.97
CA MET A 175 10.48 -2.75 -7.01
C MET A 175 9.42 -2.12 -7.93
N LYS A 176 8.51 -1.32 -7.37
CA LYS A 176 7.51 -0.56 -8.14
C LYS A 176 8.18 0.43 -9.09
N LEU A 177 9.18 1.16 -8.61
CA LEU A 177 9.92 2.16 -9.41
C LEU A 177 10.65 1.50 -10.58
N LEU A 178 11.32 0.36 -10.34
CA LEU A 178 12.00 -0.44 -11.37
C LEU A 178 11.01 -1.02 -12.41
N GLY A 179 9.83 -1.46 -11.99
CA GLY A 179 8.77 -1.90 -12.89
C GLY A 179 8.29 -0.79 -13.82
N MET A 180 8.11 0.42 -13.30
CA MET A 180 7.73 1.60 -14.10
C MET A 180 8.80 1.98 -15.14
N GLN A 181 10.08 1.94 -14.77
CA GLN A 181 11.18 2.26 -15.69
C GLN A 181 11.27 1.27 -16.85
N ASN A 182 11.09 -0.02 -16.60
CA ASN A 182 11.09 -1.02 -17.65
C ASN A 182 9.95 -0.82 -18.64
N ALA A 183 8.74 -0.52 -18.16
CA ALA A 183 7.61 -0.19 -19.01
C ALA A 183 7.92 1.00 -19.95
N GLN A 184 8.56 2.07 -19.44
CA GLN A 184 8.95 3.23 -20.23
C GLN A 184 10.05 2.90 -21.27
N ARG A 185 11.07 2.10 -20.90
CA ARG A 185 12.14 1.66 -21.84
C ARG A 185 11.61 0.78 -22.96
N THR A 186 10.66 -0.11 -22.65
CA THR A 186 10.01 -0.96 -23.65
C THR A 186 9.24 -0.10 -24.67
N MET A 187 8.51 0.92 -24.22
CA MET A 187 7.79 1.86 -25.10
C MET A 187 8.71 2.67 -26.03
N GLN A 188 9.90 3.03 -25.56
CA GLN A 188 10.87 3.78 -26.40
C GLN A 188 11.55 2.90 -27.45
N ASN A 189 11.71 1.60 -27.20
CA ASN A 189 12.34 0.65 -28.12
C ASN A 189 11.36 0.01 -29.12
N GLU A 190 10.05 0.05 -28.89
CA GLU A 190 9.03 -0.55 -29.73
C GLU A 190 8.39 0.41 -30.75
N GLY A 191 9.18 1.31 -31.33
CA GLY A 191 8.82 1.94 -32.60
C GLY A 191 8.81 0.99 -33.80
N LYS A 192 8.91 -0.35 -33.61
CA LYS A 192 8.76 -1.39 -34.63
C LYS A 192 8.25 -2.70 -34.02
N ASP A 193 7.02 -2.99 -34.37
CA ASP A 193 6.33 -4.28 -34.53
C ASP A 193 6.52 -5.48 -33.57
N ILE A 194 5.40 -5.83 -32.94
CA ILE A 194 4.65 -7.10 -32.90
C ILE A 194 4.82 -8.04 -31.70
N HIS A 195 3.69 -8.20 -31.01
CA HIS A 195 3.05 -9.34 -30.34
C HIS A 195 3.67 -10.06 -29.12
N HIS A 196 2.93 -9.86 -28.04
CA HIS A 196 2.49 -10.81 -26.99
C HIS A 196 3.54 -11.37 -26.00
N SER A 197 3.50 -10.94 -24.77
CA SER A 197 2.64 -11.41 -23.68
C SER A 197 2.84 -10.55 -22.43
N SER A 198 1.80 -9.83 -22.10
CA SER A 198 1.05 -9.66 -20.88
C SER A 198 1.80 -9.67 -19.54
N PHE A 199 1.99 -8.50 -18.98
CA PHE A 199 1.46 -7.98 -17.72
C PHE A 199 1.81 -6.50 -17.58
N ASP A 200 1.44 -5.70 -18.61
CA ASP A 200 1.39 -4.24 -18.50
C ASP A 200 0.00 -3.86 -17.98
N ILE A 201 -0.08 -3.53 -16.70
CA ILE A 201 -1.27 -2.84 -16.21
C ILE A 201 -1.09 -1.35 -16.51
N HIS A 202 -1.24 -0.97 -17.77
CA HIS A 202 -1.61 0.39 -18.13
C HIS A 202 -3.04 0.61 -17.64
N HIS A 203 -3.19 1.12 -16.43
CA HIS A 203 -4.45 1.73 -16.00
C HIS A 203 -4.64 3.09 -16.68
N SER A 204 -4.71 3.08 -18.01
CA SER A 204 -5.19 4.21 -18.78
C SER A 204 -6.68 4.36 -18.52
N GLN A 205 -7.11 5.32 -17.70
CA GLN A 205 -8.50 5.84 -17.68
C GLN A 205 -9.63 4.84 -18.09
N ASP A 206 -9.39 3.52 -17.85
CA ASP A 206 -10.26 2.41 -18.31
C ASP A 206 -11.58 2.31 -17.53
N LEU A 207 -11.65 3.04 -16.41
CA LEU A 207 -12.85 3.26 -15.64
C LEU A 207 -13.45 4.66 -15.88
N LYS A 208 -12.98 5.39 -16.90
CA LYS A 208 -13.52 6.68 -17.27
C LYS A 208 -15.00 6.53 -17.68
N GLY A 209 -15.85 7.32 -17.03
CA GLY A 209 -17.32 7.25 -17.21
C GLY A 209 -18.01 6.33 -16.19
N GLU A 210 -17.30 5.48 -15.47
CA GLU A 210 -17.86 4.71 -14.37
C GLU A 210 -18.13 5.59 -13.14
N ARG A 211 -19.22 5.30 -12.46
CA ARG A 211 -19.60 5.90 -11.19
C ARG A 211 -19.68 4.79 -10.15
N ILE A 212 -18.66 4.75 -9.30
CA ILE A 212 -18.45 3.65 -8.34
C ILE A 212 -18.88 4.10 -6.94
N LEU A 213 -19.85 3.39 -6.38
CA LEU A 213 -20.33 3.56 -5.02
C LEU A 213 -19.71 2.48 -4.14
N ILE A 214 -19.02 2.87 -3.08
CA ILE A 214 -18.26 1.94 -2.21
C ILE A 214 -18.71 2.14 -0.76
N THR A 215 -19.02 1.05 -0.04
CA THR A 215 -19.18 1.11 1.42
C THR A 215 -17.87 0.72 2.10
N VAL A 216 -17.46 1.46 3.15
CA VAL A 216 -16.14 1.34 3.78
C VAL A 216 -16.27 1.41 5.30
N GLY A 217 -15.36 0.74 6.01
CA GLY A 217 -15.29 0.78 7.47
C GLY A 217 -16.24 -0.19 8.16
N GLY A 218 -16.40 -0.04 9.47
CA GLY A 218 -17.34 -0.81 10.28
C GLY A 218 -18.51 0.04 10.73
N THR A 219 -19.72 -0.52 10.82
CA THR A 219 -20.84 0.18 11.45
C THR A 219 -20.77 0.07 12.97
N ARG A 220 -21.32 1.04 13.68
CA ARG A 220 -21.42 1.09 15.14
C ARG A 220 -22.88 1.20 15.53
N GLU A 221 -23.38 0.14 16.14
CA GLU A 221 -24.77 0.08 16.57
C GLU A 221 -24.86 0.46 18.06
N ALA A 222 -25.36 1.65 18.34
CA ALA A 222 -25.37 2.21 19.69
C ALA A 222 -26.23 1.34 20.65
N ILE A 223 -25.67 1.02 21.81
CA ILE A 223 -26.38 0.48 22.98
C ILE A 223 -26.87 1.65 23.84
N ASP A 224 -25.97 2.61 24.10
CA ASP A 224 -26.18 3.86 24.78
C ASP A 224 -25.19 4.91 24.24
N PRO A 225 -25.18 6.17 24.69
CA PRO A 225 -24.26 7.20 24.19
C PRO A 225 -22.75 6.87 24.33
N VAL A 226 -22.40 5.83 25.09
CA VAL A 226 -21.01 5.48 25.43
C VAL A 226 -20.59 4.14 24.81
N ARG A 227 -21.53 3.20 24.62
CA ARG A 227 -21.26 1.82 24.22
C ARG A 227 -21.97 1.47 22.92
N PHE A 228 -21.32 0.67 22.08
CA PHE A 228 -21.84 0.20 20.80
C PHE A 228 -21.39 -1.23 20.50
N ILE A 229 -22.10 -1.90 19.61
CA ILE A 229 -21.70 -3.13 18.94
C ILE A 229 -21.07 -2.74 17.58
N SER A 230 -19.99 -3.39 17.19
CA SER A 230 -19.34 -3.15 15.92
C SER A 230 -18.58 -4.38 15.44
N ASN A 231 -18.36 -4.47 14.14
CA ASN A 231 -17.47 -5.45 13.53
C ASN A 231 -16.07 -4.85 13.35
N HIS A 232 -15.03 -5.71 13.41
CA HIS A 232 -13.67 -5.29 13.10
C HIS A 232 -13.56 -4.84 11.65
N SER A 233 -13.15 -3.59 11.42
CA SER A 233 -12.80 -3.06 10.10
C SER A 233 -11.95 -1.80 10.26
N SER A 234 -10.86 -1.71 9.51
CA SER A 234 -10.03 -0.50 9.47
C SER A 234 -10.43 0.46 8.34
N GLY A 235 -11.23 0.00 7.38
CA GLY A 235 -11.53 0.74 6.16
C GLY A 235 -10.46 0.66 5.07
N LYS A 236 -9.24 0.19 5.38
CA LYS A 236 -8.08 0.16 4.46
C LYS A 236 -8.39 -0.47 3.10
N MET A 237 -9.08 -1.61 3.05
CA MET A 237 -9.37 -2.29 1.77
C MET A 237 -10.35 -1.50 0.90
N GLY A 238 -11.43 -1.00 1.49
CA GLY A 238 -12.41 -0.19 0.76
C GLY A 238 -11.82 1.13 0.24
N PHE A 239 -10.98 1.79 1.03
CA PHE A 239 -10.27 2.99 0.58
C PHE A 239 -9.21 2.69 -0.48
N ALA A 240 -8.51 1.55 -0.42
CA ALA A 240 -7.61 1.13 -1.48
C ALA A 240 -8.34 0.94 -2.83
N VAL A 241 -9.57 0.35 -2.79
CA VAL A 241 -10.42 0.25 -4.00
C VAL A 241 -10.87 1.63 -4.48
N ALA A 242 -11.24 2.53 -3.57
CA ALA A 242 -11.65 3.89 -3.91
C ALA A 242 -10.53 4.70 -4.57
N GLU A 243 -9.32 4.63 -4.00
CA GLU A 243 -8.12 5.27 -4.53
C GLU A 243 -7.74 4.73 -5.92
N ALA A 244 -7.69 3.39 -6.05
CA ALA A 244 -7.36 2.75 -7.32
C ALA A 244 -8.39 3.10 -8.40
N ALA A 245 -9.69 3.09 -8.08
CA ALA A 245 -10.76 3.43 -9.02
C ALA A 245 -10.69 4.91 -9.47
N SER A 246 -10.43 5.83 -8.53
CA SER A 246 -10.24 7.25 -8.83
C SER A 246 -9.03 7.47 -9.75
N ALA A 247 -7.90 6.82 -9.47
CA ALA A 247 -6.69 6.88 -10.30
C ALA A 247 -6.94 6.36 -11.72
N ARG A 248 -7.88 5.41 -11.92
CA ARG A 248 -8.31 4.85 -13.21
C ARG A 248 -9.44 5.66 -13.89
N GLY A 249 -9.76 6.85 -13.38
CA GLY A 249 -10.69 7.78 -13.98
C GLY A 249 -12.17 7.60 -13.61
N ALA A 250 -12.51 6.75 -12.65
CA ALA A 250 -13.88 6.62 -12.17
C ALA A 250 -14.26 7.81 -11.27
N LYS A 251 -15.55 8.17 -11.28
CA LYS A 251 -16.14 9.04 -10.27
C LYS A 251 -16.53 8.20 -9.05
N VAL A 252 -15.82 8.40 -7.94
CA VAL A 252 -16.00 7.55 -6.74
C VAL A 252 -16.80 8.29 -5.66
N THR A 253 -17.79 7.60 -5.11
CA THR A 253 -18.54 8.00 -3.90
C THR A 253 -18.34 6.91 -2.85
N VAL A 254 -17.89 7.29 -1.67
CA VAL A 254 -17.70 6.39 -0.54
C VAL A 254 -18.74 6.68 0.54
N VAL A 255 -19.44 5.66 1.00
CA VAL A 255 -20.25 5.71 2.23
C VAL A 255 -19.43 5.08 3.34
N ALA A 256 -18.98 5.89 4.29
CA ALA A 256 -17.98 5.51 5.29
C ALA A 256 -18.59 5.37 6.69
N GLY A 257 -18.46 4.19 7.28
CA GLY A 257 -18.61 3.95 8.70
C GLY A 257 -17.36 4.37 9.48
N ALA A 258 -17.12 3.71 10.62
CA ALA A 258 -15.91 3.93 11.41
C ALA A 258 -14.68 3.35 10.68
N THR A 259 -13.65 4.16 10.50
CA THR A 259 -12.37 3.81 9.90
C THR A 259 -11.21 4.19 10.81
N THR A 260 -10.04 3.60 10.60
CA THR A 260 -8.79 3.95 11.32
C THR A 260 -7.77 4.68 10.43
N VAL A 261 -8.14 4.92 9.18
CA VAL A 261 -7.33 5.63 8.19
C VAL A 261 -8.18 6.68 7.49
N ASP A 262 -7.53 7.70 6.98
CA ASP A 262 -8.18 8.80 6.26
C ASP A 262 -8.64 8.38 4.87
N PRO A 263 -9.71 8.99 4.34
CA PRO A 263 -10.14 8.75 2.96
C PRO A 263 -9.11 9.29 1.96
N PRO A 264 -8.96 8.66 0.79
CA PRO A 264 -8.07 9.15 -0.25
C PRO A 264 -8.60 10.47 -0.86
N ASP A 265 -7.67 11.27 -1.38
CA ASP A 265 -7.99 12.52 -2.06
C ASP A 265 -8.88 12.31 -3.31
N GLY A 266 -9.71 13.29 -3.62
CA GLY A 266 -10.51 13.32 -4.85
C GLY A 266 -11.76 12.43 -4.84
N VAL A 267 -12.10 11.78 -3.72
CA VAL A 267 -13.35 10.99 -3.60
C VAL A 267 -14.40 11.74 -2.78
N LYS A 268 -15.68 11.58 -3.16
CA LYS A 268 -16.82 12.08 -2.36
C LYS A 268 -17.05 11.12 -1.20
N VAL A 269 -16.98 11.61 0.05
CA VAL A 269 -17.25 10.82 1.25
C VAL A 269 -18.57 11.22 1.90
N ILE A 270 -19.40 10.24 2.22
CA ILE A 270 -20.66 10.38 2.95
C ILE A 270 -20.51 9.59 4.26
N PRO A 271 -20.49 10.25 5.42
CA PRO A 271 -20.40 9.55 6.70
C PRO A 271 -21.70 8.81 7.00
N ALA A 272 -21.59 7.57 7.53
CA ALA A 272 -22.71 6.73 7.91
C ALA A 272 -22.26 5.76 9.01
N MET A 273 -22.49 6.11 10.27
CA MET A 273 -21.94 5.38 11.40
C MET A 273 -22.72 4.12 11.76
N SER A 274 -24.03 4.07 11.53
CA SER A 274 -24.87 2.89 11.76
C SER A 274 -25.21 2.14 10.47
N ALA A 275 -25.64 0.90 10.58
CA ALA A 275 -26.14 0.10 9.46
C ALA A 275 -27.33 0.77 8.76
N SER A 276 -28.23 1.42 9.53
CA SER A 276 -29.36 2.17 8.98
C SER A 276 -28.92 3.38 8.20
N GLU A 277 -28.03 4.22 8.74
CA GLU A 277 -27.48 5.38 8.03
C GLU A 277 -26.76 4.97 6.75
N MET A 278 -25.98 3.88 6.80
CA MET A 278 -25.27 3.35 5.63
C MET A 278 -26.24 2.84 4.57
N TYR A 279 -27.30 2.14 4.96
CA TYR A 279 -28.35 1.69 4.08
C TYR A 279 -29.03 2.88 3.38
N ASP A 280 -29.46 3.90 4.13
CA ASP A 280 -30.13 5.08 3.58
C ASP A 280 -29.25 5.86 2.61
N ALA A 281 -27.95 6.05 2.97
CA ALA A 281 -26.98 6.70 2.11
C ALA A 281 -26.72 5.93 0.82
N VAL A 282 -26.60 4.60 0.89
CA VAL A 282 -26.41 3.73 -0.29
C VAL A 282 -27.62 3.79 -1.19
N VAL A 283 -28.85 3.63 -0.66
CA VAL A 283 -30.08 3.67 -1.46
C VAL A 283 -30.26 5.01 -2.18
N LYS A 284 -29.88 6.10 -1.53
CA LYS A 284 -29.93 7.45 -2.11
C LYS A 284 -28.97 7.64 -3.28
N GLU A 285 -27.74 7.13 -3.18
CA GLU A 285 -26.68 7.28 -4.21
C GLU A 285 -26.77 6.21 -5.31
N LEU A 286 -27.46 5.10 -5.05
CA LEU A 286 -27.54 3.95 -5.96
C LEU A 286 -28.02 4.30 -7.39
N PRO A 287 -29.05 5.13 -7.62
CA PRO A 287 -29.52 5.46 -8.97
C PRO A 287 -28.48 6.14 -9.84
N ASN A 288 -27.48 6.78 -9.22
CA ASN A 288 -26.39 7.48 -9.91
C ASN A 288 -25.14 6.62 -10.11
N SER A 289 -25.19 5.33 -9.76
CA SER A 289 -24.02 4.46 -9.74
C SER A 289 -24.07 3.42 -10.86
N THR A 290 -22.93 3.05 -11.41
CA THR A 290 -22.78 2.01 -12.43
C THR A 290 -22.14 0.75 -11.85
N VAL A 291 -21.41 0.89 -10.72
CA VAL A 291 -20.80 -0.21 -9.96
C VAL A 291 -21.05 0.06 -8.49
N PHE A 292 -21.43 -0.97 -7.76
CA PHE A 292 -21.45 -0.98 -6.29
C PHE A 292 -20.43 -1.96 -5.73
N VAL A 293 -19.65 -1.52 -4.73
CA VAL A 293 -18.68 -2.34 -4.02
C VAL A 293 -19.00 -2.33 -2.53
N GLY A 294 -19.47 -3.45 -2.02
CA GLY A 294 -19.78 -3.63 -0.60
C GLY A 294 -18.55 -4.11 0.18
N ALA A 295 -17.68 -3.17 0.61
CA ALA A 295 -16.46 -3.49 1.38
C ALA A 295 -16.55 -3.15 2.86
N ALA A 296 -17.67 -2.59 3.34
CA ALA A 296 -17.90 -2.33 4.74
C ALA A 296 -18.20 -3.60 5.54
N ALA A 297 -17.78 -3.63 6.80
CA ALA A 297 -18.15 -4.62 7.77
C ALA A 297 -19.42 -4.15 8.52
N VAL A 298 -20.55 -4.31 7.87
CA VAL A 298 -21.86 -3.93 8.42
C VAL A 298 -22.27 -4.93 9.50
N ALA A 299 -22.71 -4.46 10.66
CA ALA A 299 -23.21 -5.34 11.71
C ALA A 299 -24.56 -5.95 11.28
N ASP A 300 -24.68 -7.28 11.39
CA ASP A 300 -25.92 -8.02 11.06
C ASP A 300 -27.04 -7.79 12.07
N TYR A 301 -26.68 -7.34 13.29
CA TYR A 301 -27.60 -7.09 14.39
C TYR A 301 -27.31 -5.74 15.05
N ALA A 302 -28.35 -5.06 15.45
CA ALA A 302 -28.32 -3.83 16.25
C ALA A 302 -29.17 -4.00 17.52
N PRO A 303 -28.90 -3.26 18.60
CA PRO A 303 -29.79 -3.22 19.76
C PRO A 303 -31.24 -2.88 19.34
N ALA A 304 -32.20 -3.67 19.82
CA ALA A 304 -33.60 -3.44 19.50
C ALA A 304 -34.07 -2.07 20.02
N ASN A 305 -33.56 -1.68 21.21
CA ASN A 305 -33.87 -0.44 21.89
C ASN A 305 -32.55 0.21 22.34
N ALA A 306 -32.08 1.23 21.61
CA ALA A 306 -30.98 2.08 22.06
C ALA A 306 -31.51 3.06 23.14
N VAL A 307 -30.74 3.29 24.20
CA VAL A 307 -31.13 4.17 25.30
C VAL A 307 -30.46 5.52 25.16
N GLU A 308 -31.20 6.60 25.36
CA GLU A 308 -30.66 7.97 25.25
C GLU A 308 -29.70 8.33 26.39
N GLY A 309 -29.78 7.65 27.54
CA GLY A 309 -28.94 7.86 28.71
C GLY A 309 -27.93 6.71 28.91
N LYS A 310 -26.77 7.02 29.52
CA LYS A 310 -25.80 5.99 29.91
C LYS A 310 -26.44 4.97 30.87
N ILE A 311 -26.44 3.70 30.51
CA ILE A 311 -26.93 2.61 31.40
C ILE A 311 -26.04 2.54 32.63
N LYS A 312 -26.61 2.78 33.81
CA LYS A 312 -25.89 2.65 35.10
C LYS A 312 -25.83 1.20 35.55
N LYS A 313 -24.81 0.87 36.32
CA LYS A 313 -24.74 -0.45 37.01
C LYS A 313 -25.88 -0.55 38.00
N ASP A 314 -26.63 -1.63 37.98
CA ASP A 314 -27.79 -1.90 38.83
C ASP A 314 -27.55 -3.03 39.84
N GLY A 315 -26.27 -3.37 40.08
CA GLY A 315 -25.88 -4.43 41.03
C GLY A 315 -25.98 -5.84 40.47
N ARG A 316 -26.42 -6.04 39.21
CA ARG A 316 -26.44 -7.35 38.56
C ARG A 316 -25.09 -7.64 37.91
N ASP A 317 -24.69 -8.93 37.92
CA ASP A 317 -23.42 -9.37 37.32
C ASP A 317 -23.49 -9.50 35.79
N PHE A 318 -24.67 -9.39 35.19
CA PHE A 318 -24.89 -9.55 33.76
C PHE A 318 -25.87 -8.50 33.21
N MET A 319 -25.73 -8.19 31.91
CA MET A 319 -26.66 -7.35 31.17
C MET A 319 -27.19 -8.14 29.97
N ILE A 320 -28.48 -8.14 29.76
CA ILE A 320 -29.14 -8.75 28.61
C ILE A 320 -29.40 -7.66 27.59
N LEU A 321 -28.95 -7.86 26.34
CA LEU A 321 -29.26 -7.03 25.21
C LEU A 321 -30.14 -7.79 24.23
N GLU A 322 -31.31 -7.22 23.93
CA GLU A 322 -32.16 -7.70 22.85
C GLU A 322 -31.64 -7.09 21.53
N LEU A 323 -31.41 -7.96 20.55
CA LEU A 323 -30.88 -7.56 19.25
C LEU A 323 -31.91 -7.82 18.16
N LYS A 324 -32.05 -6.88 17.21
CA LYS A 324 -32.81 -7.02 15.97
C LYS A 324 -31.90 -7.05 14.75
N LYS A 325 -32.33 -7.74 13.70
CA LYS A 325 -31.58 -7.76 12.42
C LYS A 325 -31.54 -6.36 11.80
N THR A 326 -30.39 -6.02 11.22
CA THR A 326 -30.20 -4.82 10.40
C THR A 326 -30.66 -5.06 8.96
N GLN A 327 -30.71 -3.99 8.15
CA GLN A 327 -31.00 -4.10 6.73
C GLN A 327 -29.81 -4.72 5.97
N ASP A 328 -30.12 -5.67 5.08
CA ASP A 328 -29.12 -6.29 4.21
C ASP A 328 -28.87 -5.42 2.97
N ILE A 329 -27.83 -4.56 3.05
CA ILE A 329 -27.48 -3.59 2.02
C ILE A 329 -27.20 -4.29 0.67
N LEU A 330 -26.40 -5.38 0.68
CA LEU A 330 -26.04 -6.10 -0.55
C LEU A 330 -27.28 -6.69 -1.25
N SER A 331 -28.17 -7.32 -0.51
CA SER A 331 -29.41 -7.88 -1.05
C SER A 331 -30.32 -6.79 -1.60
N GLU A 332 -30.39 -5.66 -0.93
CA GLU A 332 -31.22 -4.55 -1.36
C GLU A 332 -30.67 -3.86 -2.62
N VAL A 333 -29.36 -3.65 -2.69
CA VAL A 333 -28.67 -3.14 -3.88
C VAL A 333 -28.92 -4.04 -5.08
N SER A 334 -28.79 -5.37 -4.92
CA SER A 334 -29.02 -6.32 -6.00
C SER A 334 -30.46 -6.30 -6.52
N LYS A 335 -31.44 -6.07 -5.64
CA LYS A 335 -32.85 -5.93 -6.02
C LYS A 335 -33.16 -4.61 -6.75
N LYS A 336 -32.54 -3.51 -6.30
CA LYS A 336 -32.79 -2.15 -6.79
C LYS A 336 -31.83 -1.70 -7.89
N ARG A 337 -30.84 -2.52 -8.25
CA ARG A 337 -29.84 -2.16 -9.26
C ARG A 337 -30.49 -1.83 -10.61
N THR A 338 -29.95 -0.81 -11.26
CA THR A 338 -30.33 -0.48 -12.63
C THR A 338 -29.75 -1.47 -13.63
N ASN A 339 -30.35 -1.58 -14.84
CA ASN A 339 -29.82 -2.49 -15.86
C ASN A 339 -28.35 -2.17 -16.20
N GLY A 340 -27.53 -3.17 -16.23
CA GLY A 340 -26.08 -3.04 -16.47
C GLY A 340 -25.23 -2.63 -15.28
N MET A 341 -25.80 -2.42 -14.08
CA MET A 341 -25.02 -2.16 -12.87
C MET A 341 -24.37 -3.43 -12.36
N LEU A 342 -23.07 -3.35 -12.04
CA LEU A 342 -22.32 -4.44 -11.42
C LEU A 342 -22.35 -4.31 -9.90
N VAL A 343 -22.52 -5.45 -9.21
CA VAL A 343 -22.57 -5.54 -7.74
C VAL A 343 -21.46 -6.48 -7.24
N VAL A 344 -20.54 -5.92 -6.47
CA VAL A 344 -19.39 -6.62 -5.90
C VAL A 344 -19.54 -6.68 -4.38
N GLY A 345 -19.37 -7.86 -3.81
CA GLY A 345 -19.39 -8.06 -2.36
C GLY A 345 -18.04 -8.56 -1.83
N PHE A 346 -17.75 -8.26 -0.57
CA PHE A 346 -16.65 -8.88 0.17
C PHE A 346 -17.19 -9.94 1.13
N ALA A 347 -16.42 -11.00 1.31
CA ALA A 347 -16.64 -12.04 2.31
C ALA A 347 -15.37 -12.25 3.12
N ALA A 348 -15.47 -12.27 4.44
CA ALA A 348 -14.36 -12.56 5.35
C ALA A 348 -14.71 -13.84 6.10
N GLU A 349 -14.01 -14.93 5.80
CA GLU A 349 -14.36 -16.25 6.25
C GLU A 349 -13.19 -16.92 7.00
N THR A 350 -13.50 -17.85 7.88
CA THR A 350 -12.52 -18.61 8.68
C THR A 350 -12.40 -20.09 8.23
N SER A 351 -13.33 -20.57 7.42
CA SER A 351 -13.37 -21.94 6.90
C SER A 351 -14.17 -21.96 5.59
N ASP A 352 -13.87 -22.90 4.71
CA ASP A 352 -14.56 -23.09 3.40
C ASP A 352 -14.82 -21.75 2.66
N VAL A 353 -13.77 -20.95 2.54
CA VAL A 353 -13.81 -19.57 2.03
C VAL A 353 -14.52 -19.49 0.68
N VAL A 354 -14.19 -20.43 -0.23
CA VAL A 354 -14.75 -20.46 -1.60
C VAL A 354 -16.21 -20.89 -1.60
N GLY A 355 -16.58 -21.93 -0.81
CA GLY A 355 -17.96 -22.43 -0.73
C GLY A 355 -18.92 -21.38 -0.16
N TYR A 356 -18.54 -20.73 0.96
CA TYR A 356 -19.35 -19.66 1.54
C TYR A 356 -19.47 -18.44 0.62
N ALA A 357 -18.39 -18.04 -0.05
CA ALA A 357 -18.40 -16.92 -1.00
C ALA A 357 -19.30 -17.20 -2.21
N ARG A 358 -19.27 -18.43 -2.75
CA ARG A 358 -20.15 -18.87 -3.85
C ARG A 358 -21.62 -18.84 -3.42
N SER A 359 -21.92 -19.40 -2.26
CA SER A 359 -23.29 -19.34 -1.69
C SER A 359 -23.77 -17.90 -1.46
N LYS A 360 -22.89 -17.02 -1.00
CA LYS A 360 -23.21 -15.60 -0.81
C LYS A 360 -23.50 -14.91 -2.15
N MET A 361 -22.69 -15.20 -3.17
CA MET A 361 -22.85 -14.65 -4.52
C MET A 361 -24.20 -15.04 -5.10
N GLU A 362 -24.55 -16.31 -5.04
CA GLU A 362 -25.83 -16.82 -5.56
C GLU A 362 -27.04 -16.27 -4.79
N LYS A 363 -27.02 -16.38 -3.45
CA LYS A 363 -28.14 -15.93 -2.59
C LYS A 363 -28.41 -14.43 -2.70
N LYS A 364 -27.38 -13.62 -2.89
CA LYS A 364 -27.51 -12.16 -2.95
C LYS A 364 -27.47 -11.62 -4.38
N GLY A 365 -27.36 -12.48 -5.40
CA GLY A 365 -27.37 -12.09 -6.81
C GLY A 365 -26.20 -11.15 -7.19
N LEU A 366 -24.99 -11.42 -6.68
CA LEU A 366 -23.82 -10.60 -6.93
C LEU A 366 -23.14 -10.98 -8.25
N ASP A 367 -22.47 -10.05 -8.88
CA ASP A 367 -21.69 -10.29 -10.09
C ASP A 367 -20.28 -10.78 -9.77
N MET A 368 -19.76 -10.40 -8.58
CA MET A 368 -18.45 -10.79 -8.11
C MET A 368 -18.40 -10.80 -6.57
N VAL A 369 -17.63 -11.72 -6.01
CA VAL A 369 -17.29 -11.75 -4.58
C VAL A 369 -15.79 -11.84 -4.41
N VAL A 370 -15.26 -11.01 -3.51
CA VAL A 370 -13.87 -11.05 -3.05
C VAL A 370 -13.87 -11.74 -1.68
N ALA A 371 -13.39 -12.95 -1.64
CA ALA A 371 -13.38 -13.81 -0.45
C ALA A 371 -12.01 -13.76 0.23
N ASN A 372 -11.96 -13.23 1.45
CA ASN A 372 -10.75 -13.13 2.26
C ASN A 372 -10.68 -14.28 3.27
N ASP A 373 -9.56 -14.95 3.32
CA ASP A 373 -9.22 -15.89 4.40
C ASP A 373 -8.53 -15.13 5.53
N ILE A 374 -9.29 -14.77 6.56
CA ILE A 374 -8.78 -13.99 7.71
C ILE A 374 -7.93 -14.80 8.68
N THR A 375 -7.80 -16.11 8.50
CA THR A 375 -6.98 -16.98 9.35
C THR A 375 -5.51 -16.99 8.93
N LYS A 376 -5.20 -16.60 7.70
CA LYS A 376 -3.84 -16.61 7.18
C LYS A 376 -3.03 -15.43 7.69
N LYS A 377 -1.78 -15.68 8.05
CA LYS A 377 -0.84 -14.64 8.51
C LYS A 377 -0.64 -13.60 7.39
N GLY A 378 -0.83 -12.31 7.72
CA GLY A 378 -0.74 -11.21 6.75
C GLY A 378 -2.06 -10.91 6.03
N ALA A 379 -3.12 -11.71 6.22
CA ALA A 379 -4.48 -11.39 5.81
C ALA A 379 -5.28 -10.90 7.02
N GLY A 380 -6.11 -9.90 6.87
CA GLY A 380 -6.96 -9.43 7.96
C GLY A 380 -7.28 -7.95 7.91
N PHE A 381 -8.09 -7.50 8.91
CA PHE A 381 -8.69 -6.17 8.88
C PHE A 381 -7.70 -5.01 9.07
N ASN A 382 -6.65 -5.20 9.90
CA ASN A 382 -5.71 -4.14 10.28
C ASN A 382 -4.36 -4.20 9.56
N THR A 383 -4.11 -5.24 8.75
CA THR A 383 -2.87 -5.40 7.98
C THR A 383 -2.90 -4.54 6.71
N ASP A 384 -1.74 -4.20 6.16
CA ASP A 384 -1.61 -3.49 4.88
C ASP A 384 -1.62 -4.44 3.67
N THR A 385 -1.52 -5.74 3.94
CA THR A 385 -1.60 -6.82 2.96
C THR A 385 -2.91 -7.59 3.09
N ASN A 386 -3.22 -8.39 2.06
CA ASN A 386 -4.34 -9.31 2.09
C ASN A 386 -4.08 -10.53 1.19
N ILE A 387 -4.86 -11.60 1.41
CA ILE A 387 -4.96 -12.81 0.59
C ILE A 387 -6.45 -12.98 0.27
N ALA A 388 -6.80 -13.16 -0.99
CA ALA A 388 -8.20 -13.31 -1.36
C ALA A 388 -8.37 -14.26 -2.55
N THR A 389 -9.60 -14.76 -2.72
CA THR A 389 -10.04 -15.42 -3.94
C THR A 389 -11.18 -14.60 -4.54
N ILE A 390 -11.08 -14.24 -5.81
CA ILE A 390 -12.15 -13.58 -6.55
C ILE A 390 -13.00 -14.66 -7.22
N LEU A 391 -14.31 -14.60 -6.99
CA LEU A 391 -15.31 -15.42 -7.69
C LEU A 391 -16.17 -14.50 -8.54
N THR A 392 -16.42 -14.88 -9.80
CA THR A 392 -17.29 -14.14 -10.73
C THR A 392 -18.51 -14.97 -11.13
N ARG A 393 -19.61 -14.31 -11.47
CA ARG A 393 -20.84 -14.97 -11.94
C ARG A 393 -20.66 -15.78 -13.22
N THR A 394 -19.60 -15.49 -14.00
CA THR A 394 -19.25 -16.21 -15.23
C THR A 394 -18.48 -17.50 -14.96
N GLY A 395 -18.30 -17.88 -13.68
CA GLY A 395 -17.60 -19.08 -13.24
C GLY A 395 -16.10 -18.90 -13.05
N GLY A 396 -15.57 -17.70 -13.18
CA GLY A 396 -14.16 -17.40 -12.90
C GLY A 396 -13.83 -17.54 -11.41
N GLU A 397 -12.71 -18.19 -11.13
CA GLU A 397 -12.12 -18.31 -9.79
C GLU A 397 -10.64 -17.94 -9.89
N ILE A 398 -10.23 -16.88 -9.17
CA ILE A 398 -8.90 -16.30 -9.27
C ILE A 398 -8.33 -16.18 -7.87
N GLU A 399 -7.30 -16.96 -7.59
CA GLU A 399 -6.57 -16.87 -6.32
C GLU A 399 -5.57 -15.70 -6.39
N LEU A 400 -5.67 -14.81 -5.42
CA LEU A 400 -4.74 -13.70 -5.21
C LEU A 400 -3.83 -14.05 -4.03
N PRO A 401 -2.51 -14.21 -4.27
CA PRO A 401 -1.56 -14.46 -3.19
C PRO A 401 -1.46 -13.26 -2.25
N LEU A 402 -0.63 -13.38 -1.21
CA LEU A 402 -0.35 -12.26 -0.31
C LEU A 402 0.22 -11.08 -1.12
N MET A 403 -0.50 -9.97 -1.12
CA MET A 403 -0.13 -8.74 -1.80
C MET A 403 -0.63 -7.52 -1.02
N SER A 404 -0.17 -6.32 -1.37
CA SER A 404 -0.68 -5.09 -0.76
C SER A 404 -2.17 -4.90 -1.08
N LYS A 405 -2.90 -4.20 -0.19
CA LYS A 405 -4.32 -3.88 -0.43
C LYS A 405 -4.51 -3.02 -1.66
N ARG A 406 -3.51 -2.21 -2.04
CA ARG A 406 -3.54 -1.42 -3.27
C ARG A 406 -3.45 -2.31 -4.51
N GLU A 407 -2.50 -3.23 -4.58
CA GLU A 407 -2.40 -4.19 -5.68
C GLU A 407 -3.65 -5.06 -5.79
N MET A 408 -4.19 -5.52 -4.65
CA MET A 408 -5.45 -6.27 -4.63
C MET A 408 -6.62 -5.44 -5.17
N ALA A 409 -6.68 -4.16 -4.84
CA ALA A 409 -7.69 -3.25 -5.37
C ALA A 409 -7.60 -3.14 -6.91
N ASP A 410 -6.40 -3.03 -7.47
CA ASP A 410 -6.21 -3.00 -8.91
C ASP A 410 -6.67 -4.31 -9.57
N ARG A 411 -6.37 -5.49 -8.99
CA ARG A 411 -6.87 -6.79 -9.47
C ARG A 411 -8.39 -6.90 -9.42
N ILE A 412 -9.02 -6.41 -8.36
CA ILE A 412 -10.48 -6.38 -8.25
C ILE A 412 -11.09 -5.50 -9.35
N LEU A 413 -10.50 -4.34 -9.61
CA LEU A 413 -10.95 -3.44 -10.67
C LEU A 413 -10.73 -4.01 -12.08
N ASP A 414 -9.67 -4.78 -12.31
CA ASP A 414 -9.44 -5.50 -13.56
C ASP A 414 -10.58 -6.48 -13.87
N GLU A 415 -11.03 -7.23 -12.86
CA GLU A 415 -12.15 -8.14 -13.03
C GLU A 415 -13.49 -7.39 -13.25
N ILE A 416 -13.69 -6.23 -12.61
CA ILE A 416 -14.83 -5.37 -12.87
C ILE A 416 -14.83 -4.90 -14.35
N VAL A 417 -13.67 -4.48 -14.87
CA VAL A 417 -13.54 -4.08 -16.29
C VAL A 417 -13.82 -5.25 -17.23
N LYS A 418 -13.35 -6.46 -16.92
CA LYS A 418 -13.64 -7.66 -17.71
C LYS A 418 -15.13 -7.99 -17.71
N LEU A 419 -15.79 -7.97 -16.54
CA LEU A 419 -17.23 -8.19 -16.41
C LEU A 419 -18.06 -7.14 -17.14
N ARG A 420 -17.54 -5.92 -17.30
CA ARG A 420 -18.21 -4.84 -18.05
C ARG A 420 -18.19 -5.08 -19.56
N LYS A 421 -17.16 -5.76 -20.07
CA LYS A 421 -16.96 -6.07 -21.49
C LYS A 421 -17.63 -7.37 -21.93
N ALA A 422 -17.97 -8.24 -20.98
CA ALA A 422 -18.66 -9.52 -21.18
C ALA A 422 -20.18 -9.34 -21.22
#